data_3b281e542d1e560a107ecd58d6dbd8a3
#
_entry.id   3b281e542d1e560a107ecd58d6dbd8a3
#
_cell.length_a   1.000
_cell.length_b   1.000
_cell.length_c   1.000
_cell.angle_alpha   90.00
_cell.angle_beta   90.00
_cell.angle_gamma   90.00
#
_symmetry.space_group_name_H-M   'P 1'
#
loop_
_entity.id
_entity.type
_entity.pdbx_description
1 polymer ?
#
loop_
_entity_poly.entity_id
_entity_poly.type
_entity_poly.pdbx_seq_one_letter_code
_entity_poly.pdbx_strand_id
1 'polypeptide(L)'
;FGSFWWAVGCLGMAEHYRNGPDKTVERPAIGRRSSECQVDCVNLLIPGPVQLETPQAQPEAMPGVDELLTSVSDFLREDVMSQTQGRAQFMARVAANSLDIVQREVALAEVCRASENSRLCGLFGVADTGVELNDLRWRLVKTLREGSLPLDSEPLQAHLRATVVNQIAIDQPRYPGFSTATKVKDRSL
;
A
#
# COMPACT_ATOMS: atom_id res chain seq x y z
N PHE A 1 -0.47 19.95 -2.90
CA PHE A 1 -1.39 19.79 -4.05
C PHE A 1 -0.81 18.84 -5.11
N GLY A 2 0.47 19.00 -5.48
CA GLY A 2 1.10 18.16 -6.50
C GLY A 2 1.09 16.66 -6.18
N SER A 3 1.40 16.27 -4.95
CA SER A 3 1.37 14.87 -4.52
C SER A 3 -0.03 14.25 -4.64
N PHE A 4 -1.07 14.98 -4.27
CA PHE A 4 -2.45 14.52 -4.42
C PHE A 4 -2.82 14.28 -5.90
N TRP A 5 -2.46 15.24 -6.77
CA TRP A 5 -2.72 15.12 -8.20
C TRP A 5 -2.01 13.90 -8.81
N TRP A 6 -0.75 13.68 -8.42
CA TRP A 6 0.02 12.51 -8.89
C TRP A 6 -0.54 11.19 -8.37
N ALA A 7 -1.02 11.14 -7.12
CA ALA A 7 -1.69 9.95 -6.58
C ALA A 7 -2.89 9.52 -7.44
N VAL A 8 -3.73 10.49 -7.84
CA VAL A 8 -4.87 10.25 -8.74
C VAL A 8 -4.40 9.79 -10.12
N GLY A 9 -3.34 10.40 -10.66
CA GLY A 9 -2.74 10.01 -11.93
C GLY A 9 -2.22 8.57 -11.92
N CYS A 10 -1.58 8.13 -10.84
CA CYS A 10 -1.13 6.74 -10.68
C CYS A 10 -2.32 5.75 -10.70
N LEU A 11 -3.42 6.06 -10.02
CA LEU A 11 -4.63 5.21 -10.06
C LEU A 11 -5.21 5.14 -11.48
N GLY A 12 -5.15 6.22 -12.24
CA GLY A 12 -5.55 6.24 -13.66
C GLY A 12 -4.74 5.25 -14.51
N MET A 13 -3.48 4.98 -14.19
CA MET A 13 -2.68 3.97 -14.90
C MET A 13 -3.20 2.55 -14.67
N ALA A 14 -3.65 2.24 -13.45
CA ALA A 14 -4.31 0.95 -13.18
C ALA A 14 -5.63 0.81 -13.96
N GLU A 15 -6.37 1.89 -14.09
CA GLU A 15 -7.61 1.93 -14.88
C GLU A 15 -7.34 1.73 -16.37
N HIS A 16 -6.29 2.35 -16.93
CA HIS A 16 -5.84 2.11 -18.30
C HIS A 16 -5.45 0.64 -18.53
N TYR A 17 -4.84 -0.02 -17.56
CA TYR A 17 -4.55 -1.44 -17.65
C TYR A 17 -5.84 -2.29 -17.69
N ARG A 18 -6.85 -1.96 -16.89
CA ARG A 18 -8.11 -2.71 -16.85
C ARG A 18 -8.92 -2.56 -18.12
N ASN A 19 -9.11 -1.34 -18.58
CA ASN A 19 -10.07 -0.97 -19.63
C ASN A 19 -9.43 -0.53 -20.95
N GLY A 20 -8.15 -0.18 -20.95
CA GLY A 20 -7.43 0.26 -22.14
C GLY A 20 -6.71 -0.88 -22.89
N PRO A 21 -6.11 -0.59 -24.04
CA PRO A 21 -5.37 -1.56 -24.85
C PRO A 21 -3.98 -1.88 -24.32
N ASP A 22 -3.38 -1.03 -23.47
CA ASP A 22 -2.03 -1.22 -22.94
C ASP A 22 -2.05 -2.16 -21.73
N LYS A 23 -1.64 -3.41 -21.97
CA LYS A 23 -1.56 -4.48 -20.95
C LYS A 23 -0.15 -4.74 -20.44
N THR A 24 0.74 -3.77 -20.57
CA THR A 24 2.10 -3.89 -20.05
C THR A 24 2.13 -3.92 -18.51
N VAL A 25 3.10 -4.64 -17.94
CA VAL A 25 3.30 -4.73 -16.47
C VAL A 25 3.60 -3.36 -15.84
N GLU A 26 4.06 -2.41 -16.61
CA GLU A 26 4.36 -1.04 -16.20
C GLU A 26 3.13 -0.31 -15.65
N ARG A 27 1.96 -0.50 -16.28
CA ARG A 27 0.72 0.20 -15.90
C ARG A 27 0.25 -0.10 -14.47
N PRO A 28 0.03 -1.36 -14.07
CA PRO A 28 -0.35 -1.67 -12.69
C PRO A 28 0.77 -1.36 -11.69
N ALA A 29 2.05 -1.50 -12.08
CA ALA A 29 3.17 -1.11 -11.23
C ALA A 29 3.16 0.39 -10.90
N ILE A 30 2.86 1.26 -11.88
CA ILE A 30 2.67 2.69 -11.64
C ILE A 30 1.45 2.94 -10.75
N GLY A 31 0.36 2.19 -10.94
CA GLY A 31 -0.84 2.29 -10.09
C GLY A 31 -0.53 2.13 -8.59
N ARG A 32 0.37 1.23 -8.24
CA ARG A 32 0.80 1.00 -6.83
C ARG A 32 1.62 2.17 -6.25
N ARG A 33 2.21 3.02 -7.07
CA ARG A 33 2.95 4.21 -6.61
C ARG A 33 2.06 5.32 -6.06
N SER A 34 0.74 5.19 -6.15
CA SER A 34 -0.21 6.10 -5.49
C SER A 34 0.07 6.20 -3.97
N SER A 35 0.50 5.13 -3.31
CA SER A 35 0.85 5.10 -1.89
C SER A 35 2.05 5.99 -1.51
N GLU A 36 2.99 6.24 -2.44
CA GLU A 36 4.11 7.16 -2.23
C GLU A 36 3.61 8.58 -1.91
N CYS A 37 2.65 9.05 -2.71
CA CYS A 37 2.08 10.38 -2.52
C CYS A 37 1.16 10.45 -1.30
N GLN A 38 0.49 9.35 -0.98
CA GLN A 38 -0.36 9.27 0.21
C GLN A 38 0.49 9.37 1.49
N VAL A 39 1.63 8.68 1.56
CA VAL A 39 2.51 8.77 2.74
C VAL A 39 3.13 10.15 2.88
N ASP A 40 3.47 10.84 1.77
CA ASP A 40 3.92 12.23 1.83
C ASP A 40 2.84 13.15 2.39
N CYS A 41 1.57 12.95 1.98
CA CYS A 41 0.46 13.71 2.51
C CYS A 41 0.23 13.47 4.00
N VAL A 42 0.24 12.23 4.48
CA VAL A 42 0.04 11.96 5.91
C VAL A 42 1.24 12.39 6.76
N ASN A 43 2.46 12.34 6.23
CA ASN A 43 3.63 12.86 6.93
C ASN A 43 3.54 14.36 7.16
N LEU A 44 2.94 15.09 6.21
CA LEU A 44 2.77 16.54 6.29
C LEU A 44 1.56 16.94 7.13
N LEU A 45 0.42 16.30 6.92
CA LEU A 45 -0.88 16.73 7.44
C LEU A 45 -1.25 16.06 8.76
N ILE A 46 -0.79 14.83 8.97
CA ILE A 46 -1.15 13.98 10.11
C ILE A 46 0.13 13.30 10.66
N PRO A 47 1.14 14.07 11.09
CA PRO A 47 2.35 13.49 11.65
C PRO A 47 2.05 12.83 13.01
N GLY A 48 2.64 11.68 13.24
CA GLY A 48 2.46 10.96 14.50
C GLY A 48 3.06 9.57 14.48
N PRO A 49 3.04 8.86 15.59
CA PRO A 49 3.47 7.48 15.65
C PRO A 49 2.57 6.59 14.80
N VAL A 50 3.12 5.51 14.32
CA VAL A 50 2.38 4.44 13.62
C VAL A 50 2.96 3.10 14.01
N GLN A 51 2.09 2.13 14.25
CA GLN A 51 2.48 0.74 14.41
C GLN A 51 2.31 0.03 13.08
N LEU A 52 3.39 -0.61 12.62
CA LEU A 52 3.36 -1.45 11.43
C LEU A 52 2.77 -2.81 11.79
N GLU A 53 2.01 -3.36 10.86
CA GLU A 53 1.53 -4.72 10.96
C GLU A 53 2.68 -5.72 10.75
N THR A 54 2.60 -6.85 11.44
CA THR A 54 3.59 -7.92 11.36
C THR A 54 3.09 -9.00 10.40
N PRO A 55 3.96 -9.52 9.51
CA PRO A 55 3.59 -10.59 8.61
C PRO A 55 3.03 -11.80 9.37
N GLN A 56 1.99 -12.41 8.83
CA GLN A 56 1.50 -13.69 9.33
C GLN A 56 2.33 -14.83 8.73
N ALA A 57 2.53 -15.88 9.53
CA ALA A 57 3.09 -17.12 9.03
C ALA A 57 2.18 -17.71 7.95
N GLN A 58 2.74 -18.00 6.78
CA GLN A 58 2.03 -18.68 5.71
C GLN A 58 1.87 -20.16 6.03
N PRO A 59 0.80 -20.83 5.55
CA PRO A 59 0.69 -22.28 5.64
C PRO A 59 1.93 -22.96 5.04
N GLU A 60 2.37 -24.05 5.65
CA GLU A 60 3.54 -24.83 5.22
C GLU A 60 3.25 -25.60 3.91
N ALA A 61 3.19 -24.89 2.79
CA ALA A 61 3.30 -25.51 1.47
C ALA A 61 4.77 -25.68 1.10
N MET A 62 5.11 -26.76 0.40
CA MET A 62 6.47 -26.99 -0.09
C MET A 62 6.47 -27.20 -1.62
N PRO A 63 7.04 -26.26 -2.39
CA PRO A 63 7.56 -24.94 -1.99
C PRO A 63 6.46 -23.95 -1.59
N GLY A 64 6.80 -23.00 -0.73
CA GLY A 64 5.91 -21.90 -0.34
C GLY A 64 5.68 -20.88 -1.45
N VAL A 65 4.63 -20.06 -1.31
CA VAL A 65 4.33 -18.98 -2.27
C VAL A 65 5.48 -17.96 -2.35
N ASP A 66 6.08 -17.66 -1.22
CA ASP A 66 7.24 -16.76 -1.10
C ASP A 66 8.46 -17.31 -1.84
N GLU A 67 8.74 -18.61 -1.73
CA GLU A 67 9.84 -19.28 -2.45
C GLU A 67 9.61 -19.25 -3.96
N LEU A 68 8.38 -19.51 -4.42
CA LEU A 68 8.04 -19.45 -5.84
C LEU A 68 8.18 -18.01 -6.39
N LEU A 69 7.68 -17.01 -5.66
CA LEU A 69 7.79 -15.61 -6.07
C LEU A 69 9.26 -15.15 -6.07
N THR A 70 10.04 -15.54 -5.06
CA THR A 70 11.46 -15.24 -4.98
C THR A 70 12.21 -15.83 -6.16
N SER A 71 12.02 -17.11 -6.46
CA SER A 71 12.73 -17.78 -7.56
C SER A 71 12.45 -17.13 -8.93
N VAL A 72 11.21 -16.70 -9.20
CA VAL A 72 10.87 -15.98 -10.44
C VAL A 72 11.47 -14.57 -10.45
N SER A 73 11.48 -13.89 -9.31
CA SER A 73 12.06 -12.56 -9.16
C SER A 73 13.58 -12.58 -9.40
N ASP A 74 14.27 -13.58 -8.84
CA ASP A 74 15.71 -13.79 -9.01
C ASP A 74 16.04 -14.11 -10.47
N PHE A 75 15.31 -15.03 -11.11
CA PHE A 75 15.46 -15.31 -12.53
C PHE A 75 15.34 -14.04 -13.39
N LEU A 76 14.37 -13.17 -13.10
CA LEU A 76 14.23 -11.91 -13.82
C LEU A 76 15.42 -10.97 -13.62
N ARG A 77 15.98 -10.91 -12.40
CA ARG A 77 17.10 -10.04 -12.05
C ARG A 77 18.46 -10.57 -12.53
N GLU A 78 18.70 -11.84 -12.30
CA GLU A 78 20.01 -12.43 -12.50
C GLU A 78 20.22 -12.93 -13.94
N ASP A 79 19.18 -13.54 -14.53
CA ASP A 79 19.27 -14.09 -15.88
C ASP A 79 18.75 -13.13 -16.95
N VAL A 80 17.48 -12.73 -16.86
CA VAL A 80 16.84 -11.94 -17.92
C VAL A 80 17.48 -10.56 -18.05
N MET A 81 17.68 -9.84 -16.93
CA MET A 81 18.29 -8.51 -16.97
C MET A 81 19.76 -8.54 -17.40
N SER A 82 20.50 -9.61 -17.10
CA SER A 82 21.89 -9.74 -17.52
C SER A 82 22.04 -10.03 -19.01
N GLN A 83 21.07 -10.70 -19.62
CA GLN A 83 21.07 -11.15 -21.02
C GLN A 83 20.30 -10.21 -21.96
N THR A 84 19.64 -9.17 -21.45
CA THR A 84 18.82 -8.24 -22.25
C THR A 84 19.28 -6.80 -22.07
N GLN A 85 18.86 -5.92 -23.01
CA GLN A 85 19.14 -4.49 -22.97
C GLN A 85 17.90 -3.66 -23.31
N GLY A 86 17.95 -2.36 -23.02
CA GLY A 86 16.90 -1.41 -23.37
C GLY A 86 15.55 -1.74 -22.72
N ARG A 87 14.48 -1.75 -23.52
CA ARG A 87 13.12 -1.95 -23.03
C ARG A 87 12.94 -3.31 -22.35
N ALA A 88 13.50 -4.39 -22.87
CA ALA A 88 13.35 -5.73 -22.29
C ALA A 88 13.96 -5.80 -20.89
N GLN A 89 15.15 -5.26 -20.70
CA GLN A 89 15.81 -5.17 -19.40
C GLN A 89 15.00 -4.32 -18.41
N PHE A 90 14.49 -3.17 -18.88
CA PHE A 90 13.63 -2.30 -18.05
C PHE A 90 12.35 -3.03 -17.60
N MET A 91 11.68 -3.74 -18.53
CA MET A 91 10.44 -4.46 -18.21
C MET A 91 10.69 -5.65 -17.27
N ALA A 92 11.80 -6.34 -17.40
CA ALA A 92 12.20 -7.39 -16.47
C ALA A 92 12.38 -6.84 -15.04
N ARG A 93 12.99 -5.66 -14.90
CA ARG A 93 13.11 -4.97 -13.60
C ARG A 93 11.74 -4.60 -13.03
N VAL A 94 10.85 -4.06 -13.86
CA VAL A 94 9.49 -3.70 -13.40
C VAL A 94 8.72 -4.94 -12.97
N ALA A 95 8.84 -6.05 -13.71
CA ALA A 95 8.20 -7.32 -13.36
C ALA A 95 8.74 -7.87 -12.02
N ALA A 96 10.06 -7.91 -11.83
CA ALA A 96 10.65 -8.33 -10.57
C ALA A 96 10.19 -7.47 -9.37
N ASN A 97 10.14 -6.15 -9.52
CA ASN A 97 9.63 -5.26 -8.49
C ASN A 97 8.13 -5.49 -8.21
N SER A 98 7.35 -5.85 -9.23
CA SER A 98 5.94 -6.20 -9.05
C SER A 98 5.77 -7.50 -8.26
N LEU A 99 6.65 -8.49 -8.46
CA LEU A 99 6.67 -9.72 -7.66
C LEU A 99 7.02 -9.43 -6.19
N ASP A 100 7.96 -8.53 -5.93
CA ASP A 100 8.26 -8.09 -4.56
C ASP A 100 7.02 -7.46 -3.87
N ILE A 101 6.21 -6.71 -4.61
CA ILE A 101 4.95 -6.15 -4.07
C ILE A 101 3.98 -7.28 -3.74
N VAL A 102 3.79 -8.24 -4.67
CA VAL A 102 2.89 -9.38 -4.46
C VAL A 102 3.32 -10.19 -3.24
N GLN A 103 4.62 -10.46 -3.08
CA GLN A 103 5.16 -11.20 -1.95
C GLN A 103 4.83 -10.51 -0.61
N ARG A 104 5.05 -9.20 -0.51
CA ARG A 104 4.68 -8.43 0.68
C ARG A 104 3.16 -8.36 0.89
N GLU A 105 2.39 -8.26 -0.18
CA GLU A 105 0.92 -8.26 -0.10
C GLU A 105 0.39 -9.60 0.43
N VAL A 106 0.91 -10.73 -0.03
CA VAL A 106 0.56 -12.06 0.49
C VAL A 106 0.84 -12.16 1.99
N ALA A 107 1.96 -11.61 2.45
CA ALA A 107 2.35 -11.67 3.86
C ALA A 107 1.56 -10.71 4.77
N LEU A 108 1.14 -9.54 4.26
CA LEU A 108 0.66 -8.43 5.10
C LEU A 108 -0.80 -8.04 4.87
N ALA A 109 -1.38 -8.33 3.69
CA ALA A 109 -2.68 -7.76 3.34
C ALA A 109 -3.82 -8.20 4.27
N GLU A 110 -3.78 -9.42 4.78
CA GLU A 110 -4.84 -9.93 5.67
C GLU A 110 -4.81 -9.20 7.01
N VAL A 111 -3.64 -9.12 7.64
CA VAL A 111 -3.49 -8.42 8.93
C VAL A 111 -3.77 -6.92 8.79
N CYS A 112 -3.34 -6.30 7.68
CA CYS A 112 -3.64 -4.89 7.42
C CYS A 112 -5.15 -4.65 7.28
N ARG A 113 -5.87 -5.53 6.56
CA ARG A 113 -7.33 -5.44 6.41
C ARG A 113 -8.06 -5.66 7.73
N ALA A 114 -7.65 -6.65 8.52
CA ALA A 114 -8.24 -6.89 9.84
C ALA A 114 -8.07 -5.69 10.77
N SER A 115 -6.86 -5.14 10.85
CA SER A 115 -6.58 -3.94 11.64
C SER A 115 -7.33 -2.70 11.14
N GLU A 116 -7.48 -2.54 9.82
CA GLU A 116 -8.26 -1.45 9.24
C GLU A 116 -9.73 -1.58 9.61
N ASN A 117 -10.30 -2.80 9.50
CA ASN A 117 -11.67 -3.08 9.88
C ASN A 117 -11.93 -2.74 11.34
N SER A 118 -11.07 -3.21 12.24
CA SER A 118 -11.18 -2.94 13.68
C SER A 118 -11.13 -1.43 13.98
N ARG A 119 -10.22 -0.67 13.35
CA ARG A 119 -10.15 0.80 13.51
C ARG A 119 -11.42 1.50 13.01
N LEU A 120 -11.99 1.05 11.90
CA LEU A 120 -13.23 1.63 11.36
C LEU A 120 -14.44 1.27 12.21
N CYS A 121 -14.52 0.05 12.71
CA CYS A 121 -15.55 -0.36 13.66
C CYS A 121 -15.49 0.50 14.93
N GLY A 122 -14.31 0.73 15.48
CA GLY A 122 -14.10 1.63 16.61
C GLY A 122 -14.51 3.07 16.30
N LEU A 123 -14.14 3.59 15.13
CA LEU A 123 -14.48 4.96 14.70
C LEU A 123 -15.99 5.18 14.57
N PHE A 124 -16.72 4.17 14.13
CA PHE A 124 -18.17 4.25 13.93
C PHE A 124 -19.00 3.67 15.09
N GLY A 125 -18.35 3.14 16.12
CA GLY A 125 -19.06 2.54 17.26
C GLY A 125 -19.90 1.32 16.88
N VAL A 126 -19.45 0.51 15.89
CA VAL A 126 -20.14 -0.70 15.44
C VAL A 126 -19.36 -1.95 15.88
N ALA A 127 -20.09 -3.06 16.08
CA ALA A 127 -19.43 -4.33 16.41
C ALA A 127 -18.62 -4.85 15.20
N ASP A 128 -17.50 -5.48 15.48
CA ASP A 128 -16.59 -6.06 14.47
C ASP A 128 -17.09 -7.42 13.94
N THR A 129 -18.39 -7.60 13.88
CA THR A 129 -19.01 -8.84 13.40
C THR A 129 -20.00 -8.57 12.29
N GLY A 130 -19.71 -9.11 11.12
CA GLY A 130 -20.66 -9.13 9.99
C GLY A 130 -20.74 -7.83 9.18
N VAL A 131 -19.81 -6.88 9.36
CA VAL A 131 -19.73 -5.67 8.53
C VAL A 131 -18.56 -5.82 7.57
N GLU A 132 -18.85 -5.70 6.29
CA GLU A 132 -17.82 -5.78 5.25
C GLU A 132 -16.91 -4.52 5.28
N LEU A 133 -15.61 -4.73 5.23
CA LEU A 133 -14.62 -3.64 5.25
C LEU A 133 -14.89 -2.58 4.17
N ASN A 134 -15.33 -3.01 2.99
CA ASN A 134 -15.61 -2.08 1.90
C ASN A 134 -16.80 -1.16 2.20
N ASP A 135 -17.81 -1.63 2.93
CA ASP A 135 -18.95 -0.81 3.34
C ASP A 135 -18.53 0.24 4.38
N LEU A 136 -17.64 -0.13 5.30
CA LEU A 136 -17.05 0.81 6.26
C LEU A 136 -16.21 1.89 5.56
N ARG A 137 -15.44 1.53 4.55
CA ARG A 137 -14.67 2.48 3.73
C ARG A 137 -15.59 3.47 3.02
N TRP A 138 -16.68 2.98 2.41
CA TRP A 138 -17.66 3.85 1.77
C TRP A 138 -18.41 4.72 2.77
N ARG A 139 -18.72 4.19 3.96
CA ARG A 139 -19.29 4.98 5.05
C ARG A 139 -18.33 6.11 5.45
N LEU A 140 -17.04 5.83 5.58
CA LEU A 140 -16.03 6.85 5.88
C LEU A 140 -16.00 7.93 4.79
N VAL A 141 -15.95 7.55 3.51
CA VAL A 141 -15.97 8.51 2.39
C VAL A 141 -17.21 9.40 2.45
N LYS A 142 -18.39 8.83 2.68
CA LYS A 142 -19.64 9.57 2.80
C LYS A 142 -19.60 10.55 3.97
N THR A 143 -19.23 10.08 5.16
CA THR A 143 -19.16 10.89 6.39
C THR A 143 -18.20 12.07 6.26
N LEU A 144 -17.04 11.86 5.60
CA LEU A 144 -16.08 12.92 5.32
C LEU A 144 -16.62 13.96 4.33
N ARG A 145 -17.31 13.52 3.27
CA ARG A 145 -17.94 14.43 2.29
C ARG A 145 -19.06 15.28 2.88
N GLU A 146 -19.79 14.72 3.82
CA GLU A 146 -20.89 15.42 4.54
C GLU A 146 -20.37 16.34 5.65
N GLY A 147 -19.07 16.29 5.98
CA GLY A 147 -18.47 17.07 7.05
C GLY A 147 -18.95 16.68 8.45
N SER A 148 -19.57 15.51 8.60
CA SER A 148 -20.09 15.02 9.88
C SER A 148 -19.05 14.36 10.78
N LEU A 149 -17.82 14.18 10.29
CA LEU A 149 -16.68 13.70 11.06
C LEU A 149 -15.57 14.78 11.05
N PRO A 150 -15.18 15.32 12.23
CA PRO A 150 -14.13 16.34 12.32
C PRO A 150 -12.79 15.80 11.78
N LEU A 151 -12.13 16.59 10.93
CA LEU A 151 -10.83 16.20 10.32
C LEU A 151 -9.67 16.17 11.32
N ASP A 152 -9.81 16.87 12.44
CA ASP A 152 -8.87 16.90 13.56
C ASP A 152 -9.14 15.82 14.62
N SER A 153 -10.15 14.98 14.40
CA SER A 153 -10.45 13.83 15.27
C SER A 153 -9.25 12.89 15.34
N GLU A 154 -8.71 12.66 16.55
CA GLU A 154 -7.56 11.79 16.78
C GLU A 154 -7.79 10.35 16.25
N PRO A 155 -8.95 9.70 16.48
CA PRO A 155 -9.19 8.37 15.91
C PRO A 155 -9.20 8.33 14.38
N LEU A 156 -9.73 9.38 13.73
CA LEU A 156 -9.70 9.49 12.27
C LEU A 156 -8.27 9.66 11.77
N GLN A 157 -7.50 10.56 12.36
CA GLN A 157 -6.11 10.81 11.96
C GLN A 157 -5.25 9.56 12.15
N ALA A 158 -5.39 8.87 13.28
CA ALA A 158 -4.70 7.61 13.54
C ALA A 158 -5.07 6.53 12.51
N HIS A 159 -6.36 6.40 12.19
CA HIS A 159 -6.82 5.47 11.15
C HIS A 159 -6.20 5.77 9.78
N LEU A 160 -6.30 7.02 9.30
CA LEU A 160 -5.77 7.43 8.00
C LEU A 160 -4.26 7.20 7.92
N ARG A 161 -3.53 7.61 8.97
CA ARG A 161 -2.09 7.43 9.02
C ARG A 161 -1.70 5.96 9.00
N ALA A 162 -2.28 5.13 9.86
CA ALA A 162 -1.98 3.70 9.93
C ALA A 162 -2.28 2.99 8.60
N THR A 163 -3.41 3.28 7.97
CA THR A 163 -3.81 2.68 6.69
C THR A 163 -2.80 3.03 5.59
N VAL A 164 -2.41 4.29 5.46
CA VAL A 164 -1.46 4.74 4.43
C VAL A 164 -0.07 4.19 4.67
N VAL A 165 0.42 4.19 5.92
CA VAL A 165 1.79 3.75 6.22
C VAL A 165 1.92 2.22 6.09
N ASN A 166 0.91 1.45 6.45
CA ASN A 166 0.91 0.01 6.19
C ASN A 166 0.80 -0.30 4.68
N GLN A 167 0.07 0.51 3.91
CA GLN A 167 0.01 0.35 2.46
C GLN A 167 1.36 0.61 1.77
N ILE A 168 2.08 1.67 2.14
CA ILE A 168 3.39 1.94 1.55
C ILE A 168 4.44 0.91 1.97
N ALA A 169 4.30 0.27 3.14
CA ALA A 169 5.14 -0.85 3.56
C ALA A 169 5.02 -2.04 2.61
N ILE A 170 3.84 -2.27 2.03
CA ILE A 170 3.61 -3.27 0.99
C ILE A 170 4.16 -2.79 -0.35
N ASP A 171 3.79 -1.59 -0.78
CA ASP A 171 4.04 -1.11 -2.14
C ASP A 171 5.50 -0.72 -2.37
N GLN A 172 6.05 0.13 -1.51
CA GLN A 172 7.36 0.75 -1.69
C GLN A 172 8.08 1.03 -0.36
N PRO A 173 8.54 0.00 0.36
CA PRO A 173 9.21 0.19 1.66
C PRO A 173 10.54 0.96 1.57
N ARG A 174 11.11 1.09 0.35
CA ARG A 174 12.32 1.89 0.10
C ARG A 174 12.04 3.36 -0.20
N TYR A 175 10.77 3.75 -0.28
CA TYR A 175 10.42 5.14 -0.52
C TYR A 175 10.80 6.02 0.68
N PRO A 176 11.44 7.18 0.47
CA PRO A 176 11.90 8.04 1.57
C PRO A 176 10.81 8.46 2.55
N GLY A 177 9.58 8.69 2.06
CA GLY A 177 8.42 9.03 2.87
C GLY A 177 8.06 7.94 3.88
N PHE A 178 8.27 6.65 3.56
CA PHE A 178 8.08 5.55 4.49
C PHE A 178 9.05 5.62 5.67
N SER A 179 10.34 5.85 5.40
CA SER A 179 11.32 6.00 6.47
C SER A 179 11.05 7.21 7.36
N THR A 180 10.48 8.28 6.80
CA THR A 180 10.04 9.46 7.55
C THR A 180 8.84 9.14 8.44
N ALA A 181 7.89 8.35 7.93
CA ALA A 181 6.69 7.96 8.66
C ALA A 181 6.99 7.05 9.87
N THR A 182 8.01 6.20 9.75
CA THR A 182 8.36 5.17 10.77
C THR A 182 9.41 5.65 11.78
N LYS A 183 10.14 6.73 11.48
CA LYS A 183 11.06 7.31 12.47
C LYS A 183 10.26 7.95 13.59
N VAL A 184 10.38 7.40 14.80
CA VAL A 184 9.94 8.07 16.02
C VAL A 184 10.75 9.37 16.11
N LYS A 185 10.10 10.53 15.98
CA LYS A 185 10.73 11.79 16.38
C LYS A 185 10.86 11.72 17.90
N ASP A 186 12.07 11.46 18.35
CA ASP A 186 12.43 11.70 19.74
C ASP A 186 12.17 13.19 20.04
N ARG A 187 11.02 13.47 20.63
CA ARG A 187 10.69 14.83 21.12
C ARG A 187 11.34 14.99 22.51
N SER A 188 12.65 14.93 22.52
CA SER A 188 13.44 15.46 23.62
C SER A 188 13.94 16.86 23.19
N LEU A 189 13.13 17.85 23.48
CA LEU A 189 13.54 19.26 23.70
C LEU A 189 12.66 19.83 24.79
#